data_d962cab4b46d174545d976f88fba1303
#
_entry.id   d962cab4b46d174545d976f88fba1303
#
_cell.length_a   1.000
_cell.length_b   1.000
_cell.length_c   1.000
_cell.angle_alpha   90.00
_cell.angle_beta   90.00
_cell.angle_gamma   90.00
#
_symmetry.space_group_name_H-M   'P 1'
#
loop_
_entity.id
_entity.type
_entity.pdbx_description
1 polymer ?
#
loop_
_entity_poly.entity_id
_entity_poly.type
_entity_poly.pdbx_seq_one_letter_code
_entity_poly.pdbx_strand_id
1 'polypeptide(L)'
;MNYLWDSQLNLFKPESARAFSYSDGIEVEQRLLDAVTHAADRSTFSSELAKSIVDWPSEYHLSRRRHCLLRPLNIPSGSRVLELGCGCGALTRYLGEIGAQVLAVEGSLMRGRIAAQRSRGLPNVRVVVDDLLHFQTDEQFDYVLLIGVLEYAARFSKSDDPFASYLQVVTRSLAAGGKLVVAIENQLGLKYLNGCTEDHVGTRFFGVQDLYTEATARTFGRRELKTLLDSAGLPNTSFYYPFPDYKLPSVVLS
;
A
#
# COMPACT_ATOMS: atom_id res chain seq x y z
N MET A 1 -7.91 20.99 2.47
CA MET A 1 -6.57 20.35 2.27
C MET A 1 -5.53 21.41 1.96
N ASN A 2 -4.44 21.49 2.76
CA ASN A 2 -3.35 22.44 2.49
C ASN A 2 -2.19 21.75 1.75
N TYR A 3 -2.52 21.10 0.60
CA TYR A 3 -1.51 20.51 -0.27
C TYR A 3 -1.33 21.37 -1.51
N LEU A 4 -0.08 21.67 -1.83
CA LEU A 4 0.30 22.43 -3.01
C LEU A 4 0.52 21.49 -4.19
N TRP A 5 -0.02 21.85 -5.33
CA TRP A 5 0.23 21.14 -6.58
C TRP A 5 1.62 21.43 -7.13
N ASP A 6 2.41 20.41 -7.33
CA ASP A 6 3.70 20.47 -8.01
C ASP A 6 3.54 19.98 -9.46
N SER A 7 3.48 20.91 -10.39
CA SER A 7 3.25 20.61 -11.81
C SER A 7 4.42 19.87 -12.48
N GLN A 8 5.64 20.02 -11.97
CA GLN A 8 6.81 19.32 -12.49
C GLN A 8 6.78 17.85 -12.10
N LEU A 9 6.39 17.57 -10.85
CA LEU A 9 6.32 16.22 -10.31
C LEU A 9 4.97 15.53 -10.56
N ASN A 10 3.94 16.28 -10.96
CA ASN A 10 2.57 15.80 -11.17
C ASN A 10 1.97 15.18 -9.89
N LEU A 11 2.17 15.81 -8.75
CA LEU A 11 1.67 15.37 -7.45
C LEU A 11 1.37 16.56 -6.53
N PHE A 12 0.67 16.25 -5.43
CA PHE A 12 0.43 17.18 -4.34
C PHE A 12 1.39 16.91 -3.18
N LYS A 13 1.81 17.96 -2.48
CA LYS A 13 2.66 17.86 -1.29
C LYS A 13 2.33 18.97 -0.29
N PRO A 14 2.58 18.81 1.02
CA PRO A 14 2.46 19.88 1.99
C PRO A 14 3.49 20.98 1.70
N GLU A 15 3.23 22.17 2.17
CA GLU A 15 4.12 23.34 2.01
C GLU A 15 5.50 23.08 2.64
N SER A 16 5.53 22.41 3.80
CA SER A 16 6.76 21.98 4.46
C SER A 16 6.96 20.47 4.26
N ALA A 17 8.07 20.10 3.61
CA ALA A 17 8.43 18.70 3.44
C ALA A 17 8.70 18.03 4.81
N ARG A 18 8.12 16.85 5.03
CA ARG A 18 8.41 16.00 6.19
C ARG A 18 9.43 14.94 5.79
N ALA A 19 10.35 14.64 6.69
CA ALA A 19 11.30 13.56 6.48
C ALA A 19 10.59 12.22 6.62
N PHE A 20 10.72 11.36 5.62
CA PHE A 20 10.24 9.99 5.64
C PHE A 20 11.37 9.05 5.24
N SER A 21 11.61 7.99 6.03
CA SER A 21 12.85 7.20 5.95
C SER A 21 12.70 5.83 5.29
N TYR A 22 11.53 5.48 4.75
CA TYR A 22 11.34 4.19 4.07
C TYR A 22 11.75 4.25 2.60
N SER A 23 12.65 3.35 2.18
CA SER A 23 13.16 3.27 0.81
C SER A 23 13.64 1.85 0.49
N ASP A 24 13.50 1.44 -0.77
CA ASP A 24 14.12 0.20 -1.31
C ASP A 24 15.59 0.43 -1.71
N GLY A 25 16.10 1.63 -1.50
CA GLY A 25 17.45 2.08 -1.90
C GLY A 25 17.41 3.04 -3.09
N ILE A 26 18.26 4.07 -3.02
CA ILE A 26 18.28 5.19 -3.98
C ILE A 26 18.47 4.69 -5.42
N GLU A 27 19.37 3.75 -5.65
CA GLU A 27 19.66 3.21 -6.98
C GLU A 27 18.48 2.43 -7.55
N VAL A 28 17.81 1.64 -6.72
CA VAL A 28 16.62 0.87 -7.09
C VAL A 28 15.48 1.81 -7.47
N GLU A 29 15.18 2.78 -6.63
CA GLU A 29 14.09 3.73 -6.88
C GLU A 29 14.38 4.63 -8.08
N GLN A 30 15.63 5.03 -8.31
CA GLN A 30 16.01 5.79 -9.52
C GLN A 30 15.79 4.94 -10.79
N ARG A 31 16.21 3.67 -10.78
CA ARG A 31 15.98 2.74 -11.90
C ARG A 31 14.49 2.53 -12.18
N LEU A 32 13.66 2.43 -11.13
CA LEU A 32 12.20 2.35 -11.28
C LEU A 32 11.61 3.64 -11.87
N LEU A 33 12.06 4.80 -11.42
CA LEU A 33 11.65 6.10 -11.96
C LEU A 33 12.00 6.21 -13.45
N ASP A 34 13.21 5.82 -13.83
CA ASP A 34 13.67 5.86 -15.20
C ASP A 34 12.84 4.92 -16.08
N ALA A 35 12.59 3.69 -15.63
CA ALA A 35 11.75 2.73 -16.33
C ALA A 35 10.33 3.27 -16.59
N VAL A 36 9.70 3.83 -15.56
CA VAL A 36 8.33 4.38 -15.67
C VAL A 36 8.31 5.67 -16.53
N THR A 37 9.37 6.49 -16.44
CA THR A 37 9.45 7.75 -17.20
C THR A 37 9.57 7.50 -18.71
N HIS A 38 10.40 6.55 -19.11
CA HIS A 38 10.69 6.28 -20.52
C HIS A 38 9.69 5.34 -21.18
N ALA A 39 8.90 4.59 -20.39
CA ALA A 39 7.89 3.71 -20.96
C ALA A 39 6.79 4.51 -21.69
N ALA A 40 6.52 4.15 -22.94
CA ALA A 40 5.38 4.65 -23.69
C ALA A 40 4.07 4.07 -23.13
N ASP A 41 4.07 2.79 -22.79
CA ASP A 41 2.96 2.11 -22.10
C ASP A 41 3.27 1.95 -20.60
N ARG A 42 2.49 2.65 -19.77
CA ARG A 42 2.55 2.59 -18.30
C ARG A 42 1.40 1.80 -17.67
N SER A 43 0.61 1.10 -18.49
CA SER A 43 -0.55 0.35 -18.04
C SER A 43 -0.18 -0.78 -17.07
N THR A 44 -1.17 -1.28 -16.36
CA THR A 44 -1.03 -2.46 -15.50
C THR A 44 -0.46 -3.67 -16.26
N PHE A 45 -0.76 -3.78 -17.57
CA PHE A 45 -0.30 -4.89 -18.41
C PHE A 45 0.89 -4.55 -19.32
N SER A 46 1.57 -3.44 -19.08
CA SER A 46 2.71 -2.98 -19.89
C SER A 46 3.79 -4.05 -20.06
N SER A 47 4.11 -4.36 -21.31
CA SER A 47 5.24 -5.23 -21.63
C SER A 47 6.59 -4.53 -21.50
N GLU A 48 6.60 -3.21 -21.61
CA GLU A 48 7.81 -2.39 -21.44
C GLU A 48 8.24 -2.41 -19.99
N LEU A 49 7.31 -2.13 -19.05
CA LEU A 49 7.59 -2.19 -17.62
C LEU A 49 7.99 -3.61 -17.17
N ALA A 50 7.35 -4.63 -17.72
CA ALA A 50 7.70 -6.02 -17.40
C ALA A 50 9.13 -6.40 -17.81
N LYS A 51 9.68 -5.81 -18.88
CA LYS A 51 11.08 -6.01 -19.31
C LYS A 51 12.10 -5.37 -18.37
N SER A 52 11.68 -4.41 -17.56
CA SER A 52 12.54 -3.71 -16.60
C SER A 52 12.63 -4.46 -15.24
N ILE A 53 12.02 -5.64 -15.14
CA ILE A 53 12.11 -6.49 -13.94
C ILE A 53 13.44 -7.24 -13.95
N VAL A 54 14.30 -6.96 -12.98
CA VAL A 54 15.65 -7.54 -12.84
C VAL A 54 15.94 -8.05 -11.43
N ASP A 55 15.12 -7.68 -10.45
CA ASP A 55 15.26 -8.04 -9.04
C ASP A 55 13.91 -8.01 -8.34
N TRP A 56 13.87 -8.41 -7.06
CA TRP A 56 12.63 -8.45 -6.29
C TRP A 56 11.93 -7.09 -6.17
N PRO A 57 12.59 -5.96 -5.85
CA PRO A 57 11.91 -4.67 -5.81
C PRO A 57 11.25 -4.30 -7.15
N SER A 58 11.95 -4.49 -8.28
CA SER A 58 11.38 -4.23 -9.59
C SER A 58 10.23 -5.20 -9.94
N GLU A 59 10.31 -6.46 -9.54
CA GLU A 59 9.20 -7.40 -9.70
C GLU A 59 7.98 -6.96 -8.87
N TYR A 60 8.18 -6.59 -7.61
CA TYR A 60 7.11 -6.12 -6.75
C TYR A 60 6.38 -4.91 -7.32
N HIS A 61 7.12 -3.94 -7.84
CA HIS A 61 6.55 -2.69 -8.34
C HIS A 61 6.06 -2.74 -9.80
N LEU A 62 6.67 -3.53 -10.67
CA LEU A 62 6.37 -3.51 -12.11
C LEU A 62 5.60 -4.75 -12.61
N SER A 63 5.45 -5.78 -11.77
CA SER A 63 4.76 -7.01 -12.18
C SER A 63 3.31 -6.76 -12.55
N ARG A 64 2.89 -7.36 -13.66
CA ARG A 64 1.50 -7.41 -14.11
C ARG A 64 0.57 -8.13 -13.12
N ARG A 65 1.12 -8.98 -12.24
CA ARG A 65 0.33 -9.75 -11.26
C ARG A 65 -0.07 -8.96 -10.03
N ARG A 66 0.52 -7.80 -9.78
CA ARG A 66 0.26 -7.00 -8.57
C ARG A 66 -1.24 -6.70 -8.37
N HIS A 67 -1.96 -6.38 -9.46
CA HIS A 67 -3.38 -6.08 -9.44
C HIS A 67 -4.27 -7.28 -9.08
N CYS A 68 -3.78 -8.52 -9.21
CA CYS A 68 -4.54 -9.72 -8.88
C CYS A 68 -5.02 -9.74 -7.42
N LEU A 69 -4.33 -9.02 -6.53
CA LEU A 69 -4.75 -8.83 -5.14
C LEU A 69 -6.14 -8.17 -5.02
N LEU A 70 -6.42 -7.16 -5.84
CA LEU A 70 -7.65 -6.38 -5.75
C LEU A 70 -8.79 -6.90 -6.64
N ARG A 71 -8.50 -7.72 -7.64
CA ARG A 71 -9.52 -8.24 -8.57
C ARG A 71 -10.71 -8.92 -7.90
N PRO A 72 -10.53 -9.76 -6.85
CA PRO A 72 -11.65 -10.43 -6.19
C PRO A 72 -12.62 -9.46 -5.50
N LEU A 73 -12.20 -8.23 -5.24
CA LEU A 73 -13.04 -7.24 -4.56
C LEU A 73 -14.06 -6.59 -5.49
N ASN A 74 -13.92 -6.74 -6.81
CA ASN A 74 -14.82 -6.18 -7.82
C ASN A 74 -15.16 -4.71 -7.55
N ILE A 75 -14.14 -3.87 -7.34
CA ILE A 75 -14.30 -2.43 -7.07
C ILE A 75 -14.97 -1.78 -8.29
N PRO A 76 -16.19 -1.18 -8.13
CA PRO A 76 -16.90 -0.59 -9.26
C PRO A 76 -16.19 0.64 -9.83
N SER A 77 -16.34 0.87 -11.14
CA SER A 77 -15.97 2.15 -11.76
C SER A 77 -16.70 3.31 -11.09
N GLY A 78 -16.01 4.43 -10.91
CA GLY A 78 -16.54 5.61 -10.21
C GLY A 78 -16.41 5.55 -8.68
N SER A 79 -16.06 4.39 -8.08
CA SER A 79 -15.80 4.30 -6.63
C SER A 79 -14.70 5.26 -6.20
N ARG A 80 -14.89 5.94 -5.08
CA ARG A 80 -13.85 6.77 -4.45
C ARG A 80 -12.93 5.88 -3.63
N VAL A 81 -11.66 5.86 -3.97
CA VAL A 81 -10.66 5.01 -3.35
C VAL A 81 -9.54 5.85 -2.73
N LEU A 82 -9.27 5.65 -1.46
CA LEU A 82 -8.09 6.16 -0.78
C LEU A 82 -7.08 5.02 -0.64
N GLU A 83 -5.92 5.16 -1.27
CA GLU A 83 -4.81 4.22 -1.14
C GLU A 83 -3.74 4.84 -0.23
N LEU A 84 -3.58 4.31 0.97
CA LEU A 84 -2.59 4.76 1.95
C LEU A 84 -1.34 3.89 1.84
N GLY A 85 -0.20 4.50 1.50
CA GLY A 85 1.06 3.81 1.21
C GLY A 85 1.09 3.22 -0.20
N CYS A 86 0.84 4.04 -1.22
CA CYS A 86 0.73 3.56 -2.60
C CYS A 86 2.06 3.08 -3.22
N GLY A 87 3.19 3.32 -2.56
CA GLY A 87 4.51 2.96 -3.06
C GLY A 87 4.78 3.55 -4.44
N CYS A 88 5.22 2.72 -5.39
CA CYS A 88 5.48 3.13 -6.77
C CYS A 88 4.24 3.06 -7.68
N GLY A 89 3.03 3.04 -7.12
CA GLY A 89 1.79 3.24 -7.85
C GLY A 89 1.31 2.04 -8.69
N ALA A 90 1.67 0.81 -8.34
CA ALA A 90 1.24 -0.38 -9.07
C ALA A 90 -0.27 -0.60 -8.98
N LEU A 91 -0.83 -0.54 -7.79
CA LEU A 91 -2.27 -0.67 -7.55
C LEU A 91 -3.00 0.63 -7.89
N THR A 92 -2.40 1.79 -7.63
CA THR A 92 -2.90 3.11 -8.03
C THR A 92 -3.24 3.14 -9.52
N ARG A 93 -2.30 2.68 -10.36
CA ARG A 93 -2.50 2.61 -11.82
C ARG A 93 -3.66 1.70 -12.18
N TYR A 94 -3.70 0.50 -11.64
CA TYR A 94 -4.81 -0.44 -11.85
C TYR A 94 -6.16 0.14 -11.46
N LEU A 95 -6.26 0.76 -10.28
CA LEU A 95 -7.48 1.40 -9.80
C LEU A 95 -7.94 2.52 -10.72
N GLY A 96 -7.01 3.34 -11.19
CA GLY A 96 -7.31 4.38 -12.16
C GLY A 96 -7.82 3.82 -13.50
N GLU A 97 -7.25 2.71 -13.98
CA GLU A 97 -7.63 2.06 -15.24
C GLU A 97 -9.01 1.40 -15.19
N ILE A 98 -9.44 0.90 -14.04
CA ILE A 98 -10.82 0.39 -13.87
C ILE A 98 -11.83 1.52 -13.64
N GLY A 99 -11.40 2.79 -13.67
CA GLY A 99 -12.27 3.96 -13.58
C GLY A 99 -12.58 4.43 -12.15
N ALA A 100 -11.88 3.94 -11.13
CA ALA A 100 -12.04 4.46 -9.76
C ALA A 100 -11.48 5.90 -9.65
N GLN A 101 -12.06 6.72 -8.76
CA GLN A 101 -11.54 8.04 -8.38
C GLN A 101 -10.53 7.85 -7.26
N VAL A 102 -9.25 7.93 -7.57
CA VAL A 102 -8.18 7.51 -6.65
C VAL A 102 -7.49 8.72 -6.03
N LEU A 103 -7.39 8.71 -4.70
CA LEU A 103 -6.45 9.53 -3.94
C LEU A 103 -5.39 8.59 -3.36
N ALA A 104 -4.16 8.68 -3.88
CA ALA A 104 -3.05 7.84 -3.47
C ALA A 104 -2.09 8.65 -2.60
N VAL A 105 -1.76 8.16 -1.41
CA VAL A 105 -0.87 8.82 -0.45
C VAL A 105 0.39 7.98 -0.28
N GLU A 106 1.56 8.65 -0.33
CA GLU A 106 2.87 8.01 -0.16
C GLU A 106 3.79 8.88 0.69
N GLY A 107 4.47 8.30 1.67
CA GLY A 107 5.39 9.03 2.54
C GLY A 107 6.69 9.44 1.85
N SER A 108 7.24 8.59 1.00
CA SER A 108 8.48 8.84 0.26
C SER A 108 8.23 9.72 -0.96
N LEU A 109 8.93 10.86 -1.04
CA LEU A 109 8.88 11.74 -2.22
C LEU A 109 9.29 11.00 -3.49
N MET A 110 10.34 10.16 -3.41
CA MET A 110 10.82 9.42 -4.58
C MET A 110 9.78 8.42 -5.09
N ARG A 111 9.20 7.62 -4.20
CA ARG A 111 8.14 6.67 -4.54
C ARG A 111 6.86 7.36 -5.04
N GLY A 112 6.47 8.48 -4.38
CA GLY A 112 5.35 9.30 -4.83
C GLY A 112 5.56 9.87 -6.24
N ARG A 113 6.80 10.29 -6.59
CA ARG A 113 7.16 10.69 -7.97
C ARG A 113 6.99 9.54 -8.97
N ILE A 114 7.41 8.34 -8.60
CA ILE A 114 7.24 7.15 -9.46
C ILE A 114 5.75 6.85 -9.65
N ALA A 115 4.95 6.90 -8.58
CA ALA A 115 3.50 6.69 -8.63
C ALA A 115 2.80 7.74 -9.51
N ALA A 116 3.15 9.02 -9.34
CA ALA A 116 2.61 10.12 -10.13
C ALA A 116 2.99 9.99 -11.62
N GLN A 117 4.23 9.63 -11.91
CA GLN A 117 4.69 9.40 -13.28
C GLN A 117 3.98 8.21 -13.92
N ARG A 118 3.79 7.13 -13.17
CA ARG A 118 3.08 5.93 -13.63
C ARG A 118 1.60 6.22 -13.92
N SER A 119 1.00 7.11 -13.15
CA SER A 119 -0.42 7.47 -13.28
C SER A 119 -0.68 8.60 -14.29
N ARG A 120 0.34 9.13 -14.96
CA ARG A 120 0.15 10.14 -16.02
C ARG A 120 -0.84 9.65 -17.07
N GLY A 121 -1.73 10.57 -17.48
CA GLY A 121 -2.81 10.28 -18.43
C GLY A 121 -4.08 9.72 -17.79
N LEU A 122 -4.12 9.54 -16.46
CA LEU A 122 -5.32 9.18 -15.71
C LEU A 122 -5.84 10.39 -14.91
N PRO A 123 -6.83 11.14 -15.42
CA PRO A 123 -7.32 12.34 -14.76
C PRO A 123 -8.10 12.04 -13.45
N ASN A 124 -8.47 10.79 -13.24
CA ASN A 124 -9.15 10.27 -12.07
C ASN A 124 -8.19 9.81 -10.95
N VAL A 125 -6.87 10.05 -11.09
CA VAL A 125 -5.86 9.70 -10.09
C VAL A 125 -5.16 10.96 -9.59
N ARG A 126 -5.13 11.13 -8.28
CA ARG A 126 -4.35 12.16 -7.59
C ARG A 126 -3.34 11.48 -6.67
N VAL A 127 -2.09 11.91 -6.70
CA VAL A 127 -1.03 11.44 -5.82
C VAL A 127 -0.65 12.55 -4.85
N VAL A 128 -0.61 12.23 -3.56
CA VAL A 128 -0.19 13.10 -2.47
C VAL A 128 1.03 12.51 -1.80
N VAL A 129 2.06 13.31 -1.59
CA VAL A 129 3.21 12.92 -0.77
C VAL A 129 3.05 13.51 0.62
N ASP A 130 2.75 12.67 1.60
CA ASP A 130 2.70 13.05 3.02
C ASP A 130 2.83 11.81 3.92
N ASP A 131 3.22 12.02 5.17
CA ASP A 131 3.18 10.99 6.20
C ASP A 131 1.72 10.61 6.50
N LEU A 132 1.45 9.30 6.56
CA LEU A 132 0.09 8.77 6.72
C LEU A 132 -0.60 9.27 7.99
N LEU A 133 0.12 9.45 9.09
CA LEU A 133 -0.45 9.93 10.35
C LEU A 133 -0.75 11.43 10.34
N HIS A 134 -0.10 12.17 9.46
CA HIS A 134 -0.29 13.61 9.28
C HIS A 134 -1.22 13.94 8.11
N PHE A 135 -1.49 12.95 7.27
CA PHE A 135 -2.41 13.10 6.14
C PHE A 135 -3.81 13.49 6.63
N GLN A 136 -4.37 14.52 6.05
CA GLN A 136 -5.71 15.01 6.35
C GLN A 136 -6.51 15.23 5.09
N THR A 137 -7.74 14.80 5.12
CA THR A 137 -8.71 15.02 4.04
C THR A 137 -10.11 15.14 4.64
N ASP A 138 -10.93 16.02 4.04
CA ASP A 138 -12.36 16.12 4.32
C ASP A 138 -13.18 15.20 3.41
N GLU A 139 -12.52 14.55 2.45
CA GLU A 139 -13.16 13.60 1.55
C GLU A 139 -13.39 12.26 2.26
N GLN A 140 -14.50 11.60 1.90
CA GLN A 140 -14.83 10.26 2.36
C GLN A 140 -14.81 9.30 1.18
N PHE A 141 -14.41 8.05 1.44
CA PHE A 141 -14.10 7.06 0.43
C PHE A 141 -14.95 5.79 0.58
N ASP A 142 -15.33 5.21 -0.55
CA ASP A 142 -16.05 3.95 -0.61
C ASP A 142 -15.12 2.77 -0.28
N TYR A 143 -13.81 2.94 -0.57
CA TYR A 143 -12.74 2.01 -0.21
C TYR A 143 -11.55 2.76 0.35
N VAL A 144 -10.99 2.26 1.45
CA VAL A 144 -9.67 2.67 1.97
C VAL A 144 -8.76 1.46 1.96
N LEU A 145 -7.57 1.58 1.37
CA LEU A 145 -6.63 0.49 1.21
C LEU A 145 -5.40 0.71 2.10
N LEU A 146 -5.03 -0.31 2.88
CA LEU A 146 -3.78 -0.45 3.63
C LEU A 146 -3.08 -1.73 3.17
N ILE A 147 -2.28 -1.64 2.10
CA ILE A 147 -1.65 -2.81 1.47
C ILE A 147 -0.15 -2.83 1.76
N GLY A 148 0.29 -3.64 2.71
CA GLY A 148 1.69 -3.67 3.14
C GLY A 148 2.08 -2.41 3.91
N VAL A 149 1.24 -1.95 4.82
CA VAL A 149 1.39 -0.67 5.53
C VAL A 149 1.17 -0.83 7.03
N LEU A 150 0.13 -1.53 7.45
CA LEU A 150 -0.26 -1.62 8.85
C LEU A 150 0.85 -2.22 9.72
N GLU A 151 1.62 -3.16 9.19
CA GLU A 151 2.75 -3.81 9.85
C GLU A 151 3.84 -2.84 10.33
N TYR A 152 3.93 -1.69 9.66
CA TYR A 152 4.94 -0.68 9.98
C TYR A 152 4.46 0.36 10.99
N ALA A 153 3.22 0.30 11.46
CA ALA A 153 2.64 1.32 12.34
C ALA A 153 3.50 1.61 13.58
N ALA A 154 4.04 0.57 14.23
CA ALA A 154 4.91 0.72 15.40
C ALA A 154 6.23 1.45 15.10
N ARG A 155 6.76 1.33 13.88
CA ARG A 155 8.02 2.00 13.48
C ARG A 155 7.84 3.49 13.21
N PHE A 156 6.68 3.91 12.75
CA PHE A 156 6.42 5.28 12.30
C PHE A 156 5.56 6.09 13.26
N SER A 157 4.81 5.44 14.15
CA SER A 157 4.03 6.11 15.19
C SER A 157 4.76 6.10 16.54
N LYS A 158 4.71 7.24 17.24
CA LYS A 158 5.16 7.37 18.63
C LYS A 158 4.01 7.28 19.63
N SER A 159 2.82 6.89 19.16
CA SER A 159 1.64 6.69 20.02
C SER A 159 1.83 5.44 20.89
N ASP A 160 1.20 5.43 22.07
CA ASP A 160 1.12 4.25 22.95
C ASP A 160 0.38 3.08 22.27
N ASP A 161 -0.53 3.38 21.33
CA ASP A 161 -1.17 2.39 20.45
C ASP A 161 -1.02 2.83 18.97
N PRO A 162 0.08 2.43 18.31
CA PRO A 162 0.37 2.83 16.95
C PRO A 162 -0.64 2.26 15.93
N PHE A 163 -1.14 1.05 16.16
CA PHE A 163 -2.09 0.40 15.24
C PHE A 163 -3.46 1.07 15.30
N ALA A 164 -3.94 1.40 16.51
CA ALA A 164 -5.16 2.18 16.67
C ALA A 164 -5.05 3.55 16.01
N SER A 165 -3.88 4.21 16.10
CA SER A 165 -3.63 5.51 15.46
C SER A 165 -3.78 5.42 13.94
N TYR A 166 -3.22 4.40 13.30
CA TYR A 166 -3.37 4.16 11.86
C TYR A 166 -4.83 3.87 11.48
N LEU A 167 -5.51 3.03 12.26
CA LEU A 167 -6.92 2.69 12.00
C LEU A 167 -7.85 3.89 12.21
N GLN A 168 -7.51 4.85 13.09
CA GLN A 168 -8.26 6.11 13.20
C GLN A 168 -8.20 6.96 11.93
N VAL A 169 -7.05 7.04 11.26
CA VAL A 169 -6.95 7.72 9.96
C VAL A 169 -7.90 7.07 8.96
N VAL A 170 -7.90 5.75 8.91
CA VAL A 170 -8.77 4.97 8.03
C VAL A 170 -10.25 5.23 8.32
N THR A 171 -10.67 5.06 9.57
CA THR A 171 -12.10 5.14 9.96
C THR A 171 -12.67 6.54 9.72
N ARG A 172 -11.89 7.59 9.92
CA ARG A 172 -12.32 8.97 9.61
C ARG A 172 -12.52 9.21 8.11
N SER A 173 -11.81 8.47 7.27
CA SER A 173 -11.86 8.61 5.82
C SER A 173 -12.89 7.72 5.14
N LEU A 174 -13.49 6.75 5.85
CA LEU A 174 -14.51 5.87 5.30
C LEU A 174 -15.87 6.57 5.18
N ALA A 175 -16.47 6.47 4.01
CA ALA A 175 -17.87 6.83 3.82
C ALA A 175 -18.81 5.86 4.56
N ALA A 176 -20.05 6.24 4.77
CA ALA A 176 -21.07 5.34 5.32
C ALA A 176 -21.19 4.09 4.42
N GLY A 177 -21.00 2.91 4.98
CA GLY A 177 -20.94 1.63 4.25
C GLY A 177 -19.64 1.40 3.46
N GLY A 178 -18.67 2.28 3.56
CA GLY A 178 -17.34 2.11 2.96
C GLY A 178 -16.59 0.91 3.54
N LYS A 179 -15.60 0.42 2.80
CA LYS A 179 -14.84 -0.78 3.12
C LYS A 179 -13.37 -0.47 3.32
N LEU A 180 -12.80 -0.95 4.43
CA LEU A 180 -11.35 -1.05 4.60
C LEU A 180 -10.85 -2.35 3.97
N VAL A 181 -9.78 -2.26 3.21
CA VAL A 181 -9.03 -3.41 2.68
C VAL A 181 -7.63 -3.40 3.28
N VAL A 182 -7.32 -4.40 4.08
CA VAL A 182 -5.97 -4.62 4.64
C VAL A 182 -5.35 -5.83 3.97
N ALA A 183 -4.13 -5.69 3.46
CA ALA A 183 -3.31 -6.84 3.07
C ALA A 183 -2.00 -6.81 3.84
N ILE A 184 -1.72 -7.90 4.52
CA ILE A 184 -0.59 -8.05 5.44
C ILE A 184 -0.20 -9.53 5.50
N GLU A 185 1.05 -9.83 5.83
CA GLU A 185 1.47 -11.21 6.07
C GLU A 185 0.76 -11.80 7.29
N ASN A 186 0.37 -13.06 7.16
CA ASN A 186 -0.13 -13.82 8.32
C ASN A 186 1.05 -14.30 9.17
N GLN A 187 1.14 -13.83 10.42
CA GLN A 187 2.15 -14.24 11.40
C GLN A 187 2.32 -15.76 11.49
N LEU A 188 1.19 -16.50 11.40
CA LEU A 188 1.14 -17.96 11.44
C LEU A 188 0.98 -18.57 10.03
N GLY A 189 1.48 -17.88 9.00
CA GLY A 189 1.44 -18.34 7.62
C GLY A 189 2.20 -19.66 7.41
N LEU A 190 1.70 -20.51 6.51
CA LEU A 190 2.30 -21.82 6.23
C LEU A 190 3.79 -21.73 5.86
N LYS A 191 4.20 -20.66 5.15
CA LYS A 191 5.60 -20.44 4.79
C LYS A 191 6.50 -20.33 6.04
N TYR A 192 6.07 -19.63 7.08
CA TYR A 192 6.84 -19.46 8.31
C TYR A 192 6.87 -20.72 9.16
N LEU A 193 5.76 -21.46 9.24
CA LEU A 193 5.72 -22.76 9.90
C LEU A 193 6.61 -23.78 9.21
N ASN A 194 6.79 -23.66 7.89
CA ASN A 194 7.71 -24.49 7.10
C ASN A 194 9.17 -23.97 7.11
N GLY A 195 9.50 -23.00 7.97
CA GLY A 195 10.86 -22.54 8.20
C GLY A 195 11.37 -21.46 7.23
N CYS A 196 10.50 -20.81 6.45
CA CYS A 196 10.89 -19.61 5.75
C CYS A 196 11.23 -18.49 6.75
N THR A 197 12.11 -17.59 6.36
CA THR A 197 12.44 -16.39 7.14
C THR A 197 11.24 -15.44 7.19
N GLU A 198 11.10 -14.70 8.29
CA GLU A 198 10.15 -13.60 8.39
C GLU A 198 10.52 -12.49 7.39
N ASP A 199 9.55 -11.94 6.68
CA ASP A 199 9.77 -11.08 5.51
C ASP A 199 10.47 -9.75 5.84
N HIS A 200 10.27 -9.21 7.05
CA HIS A 200 10.78 -7.90 7.46
C HIS A 200 12.08 -7.96 8.26
N VAL A 201 12.31 -9.06 8.98
CA VAL A 201 13.45 -9.23 9.90
C VAL A 201 14.48 -10.22 9.35
N GLY A 202 14.06 -11.10 8.42
CA GLY A 202 14.95 -12.10 7.81
C GLY A 202 15.31 -13.27 8.74
N THR A 203 14.63 -13.43 9.88
CA THR A 203 14.91 -14.48 10.87
C THR A 203 13.80 -15.54 10.84
N ARG A 204 14.21 -16.83 10.87
CA ARG A 204 13.25 -17.96 10.90
C ARG A 204 12.47 -17.96 12.22
N PHE A 205 11.19 -18.30 12.13
CA PHE A 205 10.26 -18.44 13.27
C PHE A 205 10.07 -17.16 14.11
N PHE A 206 10.61 -16.02 13.70
CA PHE A 206 10.54 -14.76 14.44
C PHE A 206 9.10 -14.38 14.78
N GLY A 207 8.23 -14.29 13.81
CA GLY A 207 6.81 -14.00 14.02
C GLY A 207 6.07 -15.12 14.75
N VAL A 208 6.37 -16.38 14.42
CA VAL A 208 5.74 -17.55 15.08
C VAL A 208 5.99 -17.56 16.59
N GLN A 209 7.14 -17.08 17.03
CA GLN A 209 7.53 -16.94 18.44
C GLN A 209 7.12 -15.59 19.06
N ASP A 210 6.46 -14.73 18.31
CA ASP A 210 6.05 -13.38 18.73
C ASP A 210 7.21 -12.53 19.29
N LEU A 211 8.34 -12.52 18.58
CA LEU A 211 9.54 -11.78 18.98
C LEU A 211 9.52 -10.30 18.54
N TYR A 212 8.39 -9.79 18.13
CA TYR A 212 8.23 -8.41 17.67
C TYR A 212 8.53 -7.39 18.78
N THR A 213 9.09 -6.27 18.37
CA THR A 213 9.39 -5.11 19.22
C THR A 213 8.84 -3.84 18.57
N GLU A 214 8.86 -2.73 19.26
CA GLU A 214 8.49 -1.41 18.69
C GLU A 214 9.37 -1.00 17.50
N ALA A 215 10.58 -1.54 17.39
CA ALA A 215 11.50 -1.25 16.29
C ALA A 215 11.28 -2.12 15.06
N THR A 216 10.47 -3.17 15.15
CA THR A 216 10.21 -4.13 14.06
C THR A 216 8.86 -3.91 13.40
N ALA A 217 8.76 -4.24 12.12
CA ALA A 217 7.44 -4.41 11.50
C ALA A 217 6.74 -5.60 12.18
N ARG A 218 5.43 -5.50 12.44
CA ARG A 218 4.65 -6.54 13.12
C ARG A 218 3.56 -7.09 12.22
N THR A 219 3.55 -8.39 12.05
CA THR A 219 2.45 -9.11 11.41
C THR A 219 1.49 -9.71 12.45
N PHE A 220 0.32 -10.14 12.03
CA PHE A 220 -0.75 -10.58 12.93
C PHE A 220 -1.28 -11.95 12.55
N GLY A 221 -1.67 -12.71 13.55
CA GLY A 221 -2.55 -13.85 13.36
C GLY A 221 -3.98 -13.37 13.04
N ARG A 222 -4.77 -14.21 12.34
CA ARG A 222 -6.15 -13.89 11.95
C ARG A 222 -7.02 -13.38 13.10
N ARG A 223 -6.93 -14.05 14.26
CA ARG A 223 -7.74 -13.68 15.46
C ARG A 223 -7.35 -12.32 15.99
N GLU A 224 -6.07 -12.07 16.11
CA GLU A 224 -5.52 -10.82 16.62
C GLU A 224 -5.87 -9.64 15.69
N LEU A 225 -5.66 -9.80 14.38
CA LEU A 225 -6.05 -8.78 13.40
C LEU A 225 -7.56 -8.48 13.47
N LYS A 226 -8.40 -9.53 13.61
CA LYS A 226 -9.84 -9.31 13.77
C LYS A 226 -10.17 -8.52 15.04
N THR A 227 -9.56 -8.84 16.18
CA THR A 227 -9.76 -8.11 17.44
C THR A 227 -9.36 -6.64 17.27
N LEU A 228 -8.24 -6.37 16.63
CA LEU A 228 -7.77 -5.01 16.34
C LEU A 228 -8.79 -4.23 15.49
N LEU A 229 -9.32 -4.85 14.44
CA LEU A 229 -10.32 -4.22 13.57
C LEU A 229 -11.66 -4.00 14.29
N ASP A 230 -12.10 -4.96 15.12
CA ASP A 230 -13.30 -4.83 15.96
C ASP A 230 -13.18 -3.63 16.90
N SER A 231 -12.03 -3.49 17.57
CA SER A 231 -11.74 -2.37 18.47
C SER A 231 -11.72 -1.01 17.77
N ALA A 232 -11.40 -1.00 16.47
CA ALA A 232 -11.45 0.19 15.63
C ALA A 232 -12.87 0.49 15.07
N GLY A 233 -13.89 -0.26 15.46
CA GLY A 233 -15.28 -0.08 15.00
C GLY A 233 -15.56 -0.73 13.63
N LEU A 234 -14.78 -1.72 13.22
CA LEU A 234 -14.89 -2.45 11.95
C LEU A 234 -15.23 -3.95 12.17
N PRO A 235 -16.39 -4.28 12.79
CA PRO A 235 -16.69 -5.66 13.22
C PRO A 235 -17.00 -6.62 12.08
N ASN A 236 -17.44 -6.13 10.93
CA ASN A 236 -17.84 -6.95 9.78
C ASN A 236 -16.62 -7.25 8.91
N THR A 237 -15.82 -8.26 9.30
CA THR A 237 -14.57 -8.60 8.64
C THR A 237 -14.69 -9.90 7.84
N SER A 238 -14.27 -9.86 6.56
CA SER A 238 -14.09 -11.05 5.71
C SER A 238 -12.60 -11.26 5.44
N PHE A 239 -12.15 -12.51 5.43
CA PHE A 239 -10.77 -12.85 5.15
C PHE A 239 -10.62 -13.51 3.79
N TYR A 240 -9.59 -13.08 3.07
CA TYR A 240 -9.14 -13.67 1.82
C TYR A 240 -7.71 -14.19 2.00
N TYR A 241 -7.38 -15.26 1.32
CA TYR A 241 -6.07 -15.91 1.43
C TYR A 241 -5.39 -15.94 0.07
N PRO A 242 -4.54 -14.94 -0.24
CA PRO A 242 -3.78 -14.88 -1.49
C PRO A 242 -2.59 -15.83 -1.45
N PHE A 243 -2.38 -16.58 -2.55
CA PHE A 243 -1.27 -17.51 -2.73
C PHE A 243 -0.47 -17.17 -3.99
N PRO A 244 0.88 -17.34 -3.96
CA PRO A 244 1.70 -17.75 -2.82
C PRO A 244 1.82 -16.68 -1.75
N ASP A 245 1.57 -15.41 -2.09
CA ASP A 245 1.68 -14.23 -1.20
C ASP A 245 0.76 -13.12 -1.69
N TYR A 246 0.34 -12.20 -0.81
CA TYR A 246 -0.49 -11.04 -1.17
C TYR A 246 0.24 -10.05 -2.09
N LYS A 247 1.57 -10.07 -2.08
CA LYS A 247 2.38 -9.19 -2.92
C LYS A 247 2.16 -9.46 -4.41
N LEU A 248 2.19 -10.74 -4.81
CA LEU A 248 2.02 -11.16 -6.21
C LEU A 248 1.16 -12.44 -6.29
N PRO A 249 -0.12 -12.38 -5.95
CA PRO A 249 -0.96 -13.57 -5.89
C PRO A 249 -1.28 -14.12 -7.28
N SER A 250 -1.34 -15.45 -7.34
CA SER A 250 -1.85 -16.21 -8.49
C SER A 250 -3.26 -16.74 -8.23
N VAL A 251 -3.57 -17.00 -6.95
CA VAL A 251 -4.87 -17.51 -6.48
C VAL A 251 -5.25 -16.74 -5.23
N VAL A 252 -6.52 -16.41 -5.09
CA VAL A 252 -7.08 -15.83 -3.86
C VAL A 252 -8.28 -16.69 -3.45
N LEU A 253 -8.20 -17.27 -2.25
CA LEU A 253 -9.29 -18.05 -1.64
C LEU A 253 -10.08 -17.17 -0.66
N SER A 254 -11.40 -17.43 -0.52
CA SER A 254 -12.32 -16.74 0.40
C SER A 254 -12.97 -17.72 1.37
#